data_413d7f428bf19cf4a4fa6d3787f89656
#
_entry.id   413d7f428bf19cf4a4fa6d3787f89656
#
_cell.length_a   1.000
_cell.length_b   1.000
_cell.length_c   1.000
_cell.angle_alpha   90.00
_cell.angle_beta   90.00
_cell.angle_gamma   90.00
#
_symmetry.space_group_name_H-M   'P 1'
#
loop_
_entity.id
_entity.type
_entity.pdbx_description
1 polymer ?
#
loop_
_entity_poly.entity_id
_entity_poly.type
_entity_poly.pdbx_seq_one_letter_code
_entity_poly.pdbx_strand_id
1 'polypeptide(L)'
;MFGPGEYIPDETLGVTNVEDLPKPKICRRSRNFRNRPCPSCGRKAFRQRTYTRHLHDLGDPYTKRPVDIELTYSQHCCPACGSHFNAKMEDLASPKSRYTRRVVDLAVRLIHEDGLPYRAASWHLWRDHRIFVPWGTIQNWVEAAGKKGRKYNQQ
;
A
#
# COMPACT_ATOMS: atom_id res chain seq x y z
N MET A 1 -6.39 -9.59 6.85
CA MET A 1 -5.53 -9.51 5.66
C MET A 1 -6.19 -10.19 4.45
N PHE A 2 -6.47 -11.46 4.51
CA PHE A 2 -7.22 -12.20 3.49
C PHE A 2 -8.63 -12.48 3.99
N GLY A 3 -9.60 -12.60 3.08
CA GLY A 3 -10.97 -12.95 3.44
C GLY A 3 -11.12 -14.43 3.83
N PRO A 4 -12.13 -14.77 4.64
CA PRO A 4 -12.44 -16.17 4.95
C PRO A 4 -12.73 -16.96 3.67
N GLY A 5 -12.08 -18.13 3.51
CA GLY A 5 -12.25 -18.97 2.33
C GLY A 5 -11.50 -18.53 1.09
N GLU A 6 -10.69 -17.47 1.19
CA GLU A 6 -9.81 -17.06 0.09
C GLU A 6 -8.74 -18.12 -0.16
N TYR A 7 -8.61 -18.49 -1.43
CA TYR A 7 -7.63 -19.51 -1.85
C TYR A 7 -6.37 -18.85 -2.40
N ILE A 8 -5.24 -19.12 -1.76
CA ILE A 8 -3.93 -18.67 -2.21
C ILE A 8 -3.10 -19.91 -2.51
N PRO A 9 -2.92 -20.24 -3.78
CA PRO A 9 -2.09 -21.38 -4.14
C PRO A 9 -0.61 -21.07 -3.89
N ASP A 10 0.10 -21.99 -3.29
CA ASP A 10 1.55 -21.92 -3.10
C ASP A 10 2.17 -23.30 -3.32
N GLU A 11 2.66 -23.53 -4.53
CA GLU A 11 3.28 -24.78 -4.91
C GLU A 11 4.54 -25.09 -4.10
N THR A 12 5.25 -24.05 -3.64
CA THR A 12 6.50 -24.21 -2.90
C THR A 12 6.26 -24.73 -1.49
N LEU A 13 5.23 -24.24 -0.82
CA LEU A 13 4.91 -24.56 0.56
C LEU A 13 3.73 -25.51 0.71
N GLY A 14 3.05 -25.82 -0.39
CA GLY A 14 1.82 -26.63 -0.35
C GLY A 14 0.65 -25.95 0.37
N VAL A 15 0.73 -24.65 0.59
CA VAL A 15 -0.33 -23.90 1.26
C VAL A 15 -1.46 -23.64 0.29
N THR A 16 -2.67 -24.06 0.65
CA THR A 16 -3.86 -23.92 -0.19
C THR A 16 -4.95 -23.07 0.43
N ASN A 17 -4.86 -22.78 1.72
CA ASN A 17 -5.83 -22.00 2.47
C ASN A 17 -5.16 -20.83 3.20
N VAL A 18 -5.91 -19.74 3.34
CA VAL A 18 -5.48 -18.56 4.11
C VAL A 18 -5.13 -18.91 5.56
N GLU A 19 -5.88 -19.85 6.15
CA GLU A 19 -5.69 -20.27 7.55
C GLU A 19 -4.34 -20.97 7.78
N ASP A 20 -3.78 -21.56 6.73
CA ASP A 20 -2.49 -22.26 6.79
C ASP A 20 -1.30 -21.34 6.56
N LEU A 21 -1.55 -20.07 6.24
CA LEU A 21 -0.49 -19.10 5.98
C LEU A 21 0.14 -18.61 7.28
N PRO A 22 1.44 -18.26 7.27
CA PRO A 22 2.07 -17.61 8.40
C PRO A 22 1.34 -16.31 8.78
N LYS A 23 1.17 -16.07 10.07
CA LYS A 23 0.57 -14.80 10.53
C LYS A 23 1.47 -13.62 10.15
N PRO A 24 0.88 -12.50 9.71
CA PRO A 24 1.67 -11.33 9.34
C PRO A 24 2.43 -10.75 10.53
N LYS A 25 3.62 -10.26 10.23
CA LYS A 25 4.37 -9.43 11.16
C LYS A 25 3.81 -8.02 11.09
N ILE A 26 3.44 -7.45 12.23
CA ILE A 26 2.90 -6.10 12.29
C ILE A 26 4.02 -5.10 12.56
N CYS A 27 4.24 -4.18 11.63
CA CYS A 27 5.17 -3.06 11.79
C CYS A 27 4.36 -1.79 12.05
N ARG A 28 4.64 -1.13 13.16
CA ARG A 28 3.95 0.12 13.51
C ARG A 28 4.74 1.31 12.99
N ARG A 29 4.03 2.23 12.32
CA ARG A 29 4.58 3.48 11.81
C ARG A 29 3.71 4.62 12.31
N SER A 30 4.33 5.77 12.53
CA SER A 30 3.63 6.95 13.03
C SER A 30 3.90 8.16 12.16
N ARG A 31 2.83 8.83 11.75
CA ARG A 31 2.80 10.16 11.16
C ARG A 31 1.85 11.02 11.99
N ASN A 32 1.96 10.90 13.30
CA ASN A 32 1.11 11.57 14.28
C ASN A 32 1.86 12.76 14.83
N PHE A 33 1.46 13.97 14.44
CA PHE A 33 2.13 15.20 14.81
C PHE A 33 1.17 16.10 15.59
N ARG A 34 1.71 16.87 16.51
CA ARG A 34 0.94 17.83 17.28
C ARG A 34 0.46 19.00 16.42
N ASN A 35 1.31 19.44 15.51
CA ASN A 35 1.01 20.49 14.54
C ASN A 35 1.80 20.29 13.25
N ARG A 36 1.28 20.85 12.16
CA ARG A 36 1.92 20.85 10.85
C ARG A 36 1.59 22.16 10.13
N PRO A 37 2.46 22.64 9.22
CA PRO A 37 2.15 23.80 8.41
C PRO A 37 0.93 23.53 7.51
N CYS A 38 -0.01 24.47 7.49
CA CYS A 38 -1.17 24.39 6.61
C CYS A 38 -0.72 24.47 5.14
N PRO A 39 -1.12 23.53 4.26
CA PRO A 39 -0.75 23.59 2.86
C PRO A 39 -1.38 24.75 2.09
N SER A 40 -2.47 25.36 2.63
CA SER A 40 -3.16 26.47 1.98
C SER A 40 -2.60 27.83 2.39
N CYS A 41 -2.25 28.05 3.66
CA CYS A 41 -1.82 29.38 4.15
C CYS A 41 -0.46 29.38 4.84
N GLY A 42 0.16 28.22 5.06
CA GLY A 42 1.47 28.10 5.68
C GLY A 42 1.49 28.27 7.20
N ARG A 43 0.39 28.63 7.82
CA ARG A 43 0.31 28.82 9.26
C ARG A 43 0.21 27.47 9.98
N LYS A 44 0.53 27.48 11.29
CA LYS A 44 0.50 26.29 12.12
C LYS A 44 -0.93 25.74 12.24
N ALA A 45 -1.13 24.50 11.83
CA ALA A 45 -2.39 23.77 11.98
C ALA A 45 -2.24 22.69 13.03
N PHE A 46 -3.24 22.55 13.89
CA PHE A 46 -3.18 21.68 15.06
C PHE A 46 -3.91 20.37 14.82
N ARG A 47 -3.42 19.32 15.50
CA ARG A 47 -4.05 18.02 15.46
C ARG A 47 -5.45 18.06 16.03
N GLN A 48 -6.42 17.61 15.23
CA GLN A 48 -7.81 17.50 15.61
C GLN A 48 -8.19 16.07 15.98
N ARG A 49 -7.72 15.09 15.17
CA ARG A 49 -8.00 13.66 15.35
C ARG A 49 -6.80 12.83 14.96
N THR A 50 -6.81 11.59 15.42
CA THR A 50 -5.83 10.57 15.06
C THR A 50 -6.57 9.38 14.45
N TYR A 51 -6.04 8.87 13.34
CA TYR A 51 -6.59 7.71 12.65
C TYR A 51 -5.52 6.64 12.50
N THR A 52 -5.96 5.39 12.37
CA THR A 52 -5.10 4.27 12.08
C THR A 52 -5.46 3.67 10.71
N ARG A 53 -4.45 3.38 9.94
CA ARG A 53 -4.56 2.81 8.61
C ARG A 53 -3.77 1.52 8.54
N HIS A 54 -4.35 0.48 7.94
CA HIS A 54 -3.67 -0.80 7.77
C HIS A 54 -3.25 -0.96 6.32
N LEU A 55 -1.95 -1.25 6.11
CA LEU A 55 -1.35 -1.39 4.80
C LEU A 55 -0.66 -2.74 4.69
N HIS A 56 -0.84 -3.39 3.53
CA HIS A 56 -0.08 -4.59 3.18
C HIS A 56 1.22 -4.18 2.52
N ASP A 57 2.33 -4.71 3.01
CA ASP A 57 3.66 -4.40 2.53
C ASP A 57 4.35 -5.64 1.97
N LEU A 58 5.51 -5.46 1.36
CA LEU A 58 6.37 -6.58 0.97
C LEU A 58 6.74 -7.38 2.21
N GLY A 59 6.68 -8.71 2.10
CA GLY A 59 7.00 -9.60 3.21
C GLY A 59 8.48 -9.63 3.55
N ASP A 60 8.79 -10.25 4.69
CA ASP A 60 10.15 -10.44 5.15
C ASP A 60 10.84 -11.53 4.33
N PRO A 61 11.94 -11.24 3.60
CA PRO A 61 12.63 -12.22 2.78
C PRO A 61 13.32 -13.31 3.61
N TYR A 62 13.64 -13.05 4.86
CA TYR A 62 14.35 -14.00 5.74
C TYR A 62 13.40 -14.97 6.40
N THR A 63 12.33 -14.47 7.03
CA THR A 63 11.37 -15.29 7.78
C THR A 63 10.25 -15.84 6.91
N LYS A 64 10.12 -15.35 5.68
CA LYS A 64 9.03 -15.70 4.75
C LYS A 64 7.63 -15.37 5.31
N ARG A 65 7.55 -14.40 6.22
CA ARG A 65 6.29 -13.93 6.79
C ARG A 65 5.76 -12.72 6.01
N PRO A 66 4.44 -12.66 5.80
CA PRO A 66 3.83 -11.43 5.34
C PRO A 66 4.08 -10.29 6.33
N VAL A 67 4.12 -9.06 5.84
CA VAL A 67 4.31 -7.86 6.66
C VAL A 67 3.16 -6.90 6.42
N ASP A 68 2.50 -6.50 7.50
CA ASP A 68 1.48 -5.46 7.49
C ASP A 68 1.99 -4.25 8.25
N ILE A 69 1.63 -3.06 7.78
CA ILE A 69 1.95 -1.81 8.46
C ILE A 69 0.69 -1.26 9.11
N GLU A 70 0.79 -0.97 10.39
CA GLU A 70 -0.21 -0.23 11.13
C GLU A 70 0.25 1.23 11.23
N LEU A 71 -0.34 2.09 10.41
CA LEU A 71 0.05 3.49 10.30
C LEU A 71 -0.93 4.36 11.07
N THR A 72 -0.42 5.03 12.10
CA THR A 72 -1.17 6.04 12.86
C THR A 72 -0.82 7.42 12.30
N TYR A 73 -1.83 8.19 11.93
CA TYR A 73 -1.62 9.52 11.37
C TYR A 73 -2.58 10.54 11.96
N SER A 74 -2.17 11.79 11.92
CA SER A 74 -2.93 12.92 12.47
C SER A 74 -3.69 13.66 11.38
N GLN A 75 -4.92 14.08 11.71
CA GLN A 75 -5.69 15.01 10.92
C GLN A 75 -5.61 16.38 11.58
N HIS A 76 -5.37 17.41 10.79
CA HIS A 76 -5.15 18.76 11.25
C HIS A 76 -6.24 19.73 10.77
N CYS A 77 -6.53 20.72 11.59
CA CYS A 77 -7.39 21.83 11.23
C CYS A 77 -6.61 23.13 11.41
N CYS A 78 -6.61 23.99 10.38
CA CYS A 78 -5.99 25.30 10.45
C CYS A 78 -6.97 26.30 11.04
N PRO A 79 -6.67 26.93 12.19
CA PRO A 79 -7.57 27.92 12.77
C PRO A 79 -7.63 29.20 11.97
N ALA A 80 -6.64 29.49 11.13
CA ALA A 80 -6.59 30.71 10.34
C ALA A 80 -7.47 30.67 9.10
N CYS A 81 -7.47 29.53 8.34
CA CYS A 81 -8.23 29.42 7.09
C CYS A 81 -9.30 28.33 7.13
N GLY A 82 -9.41 27.55 8.20
CA GLY A 82 -10.40 26.49 8.36
C GLY A 82 -10.13 25.22 7.54
N SER A 83 -8.99 25.12 6.86
CA SER A 83 -8.65 23.94 6.07
C SER A 83 -8.40 22.71 6.93
N HIS A 84 -8.87 21.57 6.45
CA HIS A 84 -8.59 20.26 7.04
C HIS A 84 -7.65 19.48 6.14
N PHE A 85 -6.67 18.81 6.72
CA PHE A 85 -5.73 17.97 5.96
C PHE A 85 -5.15 16.89 6.86
N ASN A 86 -4.68 15.82 6.24
CA ASN A 86 -3.98 14.75 6.94
C ASN A 86 -2.47 14.95 6.86
N ALA A 87 -1.74 14.45 7.85
CA ALA A 87 -0.29 14.38 7.76
C ALA A 87 0.14 13.67 6.48
N LYS A 88 1.22 14.12 5.87
CA LYS A 88 1.71 13.56 4.61
C LYS A 88 2.15 12.11 4.79
N MET A 89 1.67 11.23 3.93
CA MET A 89 2.00 9.80 3.93
C MET A 89 2.07 9.22 2.51
N GLU A 90 2.06 10.07 1.46
CA GLU A 90 2.08 9.64 0.06
C GLU A 90 3.38 8.92 -0.32
N ASP A 91 4.48 9.17 0.40
CA ASP A 91 5.72 8.43 0.26
C ASP A 91 5.55 6.96 0.61
N LEU A 92 4.66 6.65 1.55
CA LEU A 92 4.40 5.29 2.01
C LEU A 92 3.27 4.62 1.24
N ALA A 93 2.16 5.30 1.01
CA ALA A 93 1.01 4.77 0.29
C ALA A 93 0.14 5.88 -0.30
N SER A 94 -0.49 5.59 -1.42
CA SER A 94 -1.47 6.48 -2.04
C SER A 94 -2.74 6.58 -1.18
N PRO A 95 -3.51 7.69 -1.28
CA PRO A 95 -4.78 7.80 -0.57
C PRO A 95 -5.71 6.62 -0.89
N LYS A 96 -6.37 6.10 0.14
CA LYS A 96 -7.31 4.96 0.06
C LYS A 96 -6.68 3.64 -0.39
N SER A 97 -5.40 3.56 -0.65
CA SER A 97 -4.71 2.31 -0.98
C SER A 97 -4.60 1.42 0.26
N ARG A 98 -4.75 0.11 0.06
CA ARG A 98 -4.49 -0.90 1.09
C ARG A 98 -3.08 -1.47 1.00
N TYR A 99 -2.33 -1.08 -0.02
CA TYR A 99 -0.97 -1.57 -0.27
C TYR A 99 -0.01 -0.41 -0.22
N THR A 100 1.21 -0.68 0.25
CA THR A 100 2.27 0.33 0.23
C THR A 100 2.65 0.65 -1.21
N ARG A 101 3.19 1.85 -1.42
CA ARG A 101 3.62 2.30 -2.75
C ARG A 101 4.65 1.35 -3.38
N ARG A 102 5.57 0.81 -2.59
CA ARG A 102 6.58 -0.11 -3.12
C ARG A 102 6.00 -1.43 -3.62
N VAL A 103 4.88 -1.90 -3.07
CA VAL A 103 4.16 -3.06 -3.59
C VAL A 103 3.56 -2.74 -4.96
N VAL A 104 2.90 -1.59 -5.08
CA VAL A 104 2.31 -1.13 -6.35
C VAL A 104 3.39 -0.94 -7.41
N ASP A 105 4.48 -0.28 -7.07
CA ASP A 105 5.57 -0.02 -8.00
C ASP A 105 6.25 -1.32 -8.48
N LEU A 106 6.45 -2.27 -7.58
CA LEU A 106 7.00 -3.58 -7.94
C LEU A 106 6.07 -4.34 -8.88
N ALA A 107 4.77 -4.37 -8.59
CA ALA A 107 3.79 -5.04 -9.43
C ALA A 107 3.75 -4.45 -10.85
N VAL A 108 3.73 -3.13 -10.96
CA VAL A 108 3.74 -2.44 -12.25
C VAL A 108 5.03 -2.73 -13.01
N ARG A 109 6.18 -2.74 -12.32
CA ARG A 109 7.47 -3.07 -12.92
C ARG A 109 7.52 -4.50 -13.47
N LEU A 110 6.98 -5.47 -12.75
CA LEU A 110 6.93 -6.86 -13.21
C LEU A 110 6.19 -6.99 -14.54
N ILE A 111 5.16 -6.20 -14.76
CA ILE A 111 4.39 -6.20 -16.02
C ILE A 111 5.14 -5.42 -17.10
N HIS A 112 5.57 -4.20 -16.84
CA HIS A 112 6.15 -3.30 -17.84
C HIS A 112 7.59 -3.63 -18.19
N GLU A 113 8.43 -3.93 -17.20
CA GLU A 113 9.85 -4.18 -17.43
C GLU A 113 10.15 -5.66 -17.67
N ASP A 114 9.54 -6.54 -16.88
CA ASP A 114 9.81 -7.97 -16.96
C ASP A 114 8.85 -8.72 -17.88
N GLY A 115 7.80 -8.06 -18.33
CA GLY A 115 6.86 -8.62 -19.30
C GLY A 115 6.03 -9.79 -18.78
N LEU A 116 5.83 -9.90 -17.47
CA LEU A 116 5.04 -10.99 -16.91
C LEU A 116 3.55 -10.79 -17.17
N PRO A 117 2.80 -11.89 -17.46
CA PRO A 117 1.34 -11.86 -17.40
C PRO A 117 0.85 -11.51 -15.99
N TYR A 118 -0.36 -10.94 -15.88
CA TYR A 118 -0.91 -10.53 -14.59
C TYR A 118 -0.93 -11.65 -13.55
N ARG A 119 -1.34 -12.84 -13.94
CA ARG A 119 -1.37 -14.00 -13.03
C ARG A 119 0.02 -14.43 -12.58
N ALA A 120 0.98 -14.40 -13.49
CA ALA A 120 2.38 -14.72 -13.16
C ALA A 120 2.97 -13.68 -12.21
N ALA A 121 2.63 -12.39 -12.37
CA ALA A 121 3.05 -11.35 -11.46
C ALA A 121 2.45 -11.54 -10.06
N SER A 122 1.17 -11.90 -9.97
CA SER A 122 0.53 -12.22 -8.69
C SER A 122 1.23 -13.36 -7.97
N TRP A 123 1.57 -14.42 -8.67
CA TRP A 123 2.35 -15.54 -8.16
C TRP A 123 3.74 -15.15 -7.71
N HIS A 124 4.44 -14.34 -8.50
CA HIS A 124 5.79 -13.86 -8.17
C HIS A 124 5.78 -13.06 -6.87
N LEU A 125 4.82 -12.16 -6.72
CA LEU A 125 4.66 -11.37 -5.50
C LEU A 125 4.44 -12.28 -4.28
N TRP A 126 3.63 -13.29 -4.41
CA TRP A 126 3.38 -14.23 -3.31
C TRP A 126 4.61 -15.08 -2.98
N ARG A 127 5.22 -15.73 -3.97
CA ARG A 127 6.37 -16.61 -3.75
C ARG A 127 7.60 -15.88 -3.23
N ASP A 128 7.93 -14.75 -3.85
CA ASP A 128 9.23 -14.09 -3.61
C ASP A 128 9.13 -12.96 -2.59
N HIS A 129 7.94 -12.36 -2.44
CA HIS A 129 7.76 -11.18 -1.59
C HIS A 129 6.70 -11.36 -0.52
N ARG A 130 6.07 -12.51 -0.44
CA ARG A 130 5.04 -12.85 0.57
C ARG A 130 3.93 -11.82 0.68
N ILE A 131 3.52 -11.24 -0.43
CA ILE A 131 2.35 -10.41 -0.51
C ILE A 131 1.40 -10.95 -1.57
N PHE A 132 0.15 -11.17 -1.17
CA PHE A 132 -0.87 -11.59 -2.11
C PHE A 132 -1.58 -10.37 -2.69
N VAL A 133 -1.49 -10.21 -3.99
CA VAL A 133 -2.22 -9.19 -4.75
C VAL A 133 -2.99 -9.89 -5.85
N PRO A 134 -4.33 -9.80 -5.86
CA PRO A 134 -5.13 -10.37 -6.93
C PRO A 134 -4.70 -9.81 -8.29
N TRP A 135 -4.70 -10.65 -9.32
CA TRP A 135 -4.26 -10.22 -10.65
C TRP A 135 -5.09 -9.07 -11.22
N GLY A 136 -6.40 -9.02 -10.89
CA GLY A 136 -7.26 -7.90 -11.30
C GLY A 136 -6.86 -6.58 -10.67
N THR A 137 -6.37 -6.59 -9.44
CA THR A 137 -5.82 -5.40 -8.78
C THR A 137 -4.56 -4.92 -9.49
N ILE A 138 -3.67 -5.84 -9.87
CA ILE A 138 -2.45 -5.51 -10.64
C ILE A 138 -2.83 -4.89 -11.98
N GLN A 139 -3.82 -5.44 -12.67
CA GLN A 139 -4.32 -4.90 -13.92
C GLN A 139 -4.80 -3.46 -13.75
N ASN A 140 -5.56 -3.17 -12.70
CA ASN A 140 -6.03 -1.82 -12.41
C ASN A 140 -4.88 -0.84 -12.18
N TRP A 141 -3.84 -1.25 -11.48
CA TRP A 141 -2.66 -0.43 -11.25
C TRP A 141 -1.89 -0.12 -12.53
N VAL A 142 -1.72 -1.12 -13.38
CA VAL A 142 -1.04 -0.97 -14.67
C VAL A 142 -1.82 -0.05 -15.60
N GLU A 143 -3.13 -0.19 -15.67
CA GLU A 143 -3.99 0.68 -16.46
C GLU A 143 -3.95 2.13 -15.94
N ALA A 144 -3.97 2.34 -14.63
CA ALA A 144 -3.86 3.67 -14.03
C ALA A 144 -2.50 4.32 -14.34
N ALA A 145 -1.41 3.55 -14.27
CA ALA A 145 -0.08 4.03 -14.63
C ALA A 145 0.02 4.40 -16.12
N GLY A 146 -0.61 3.60 -17.00
CA GLY A 146 -0.68 3.89 -18.43
C GLY A 146 -1.44 5.18 -18.74
N LYS A 147 -2.54 5.44 -18.05
CA LYS A 147 -3.31 6.68 -18.20
C LYS A 147 -2.51 7.91 -17.77
N LYS A 148 -1.76 7.82 -16.68
CA LYS A 148 -0.87 8.90 -16.24
C LYS A 148 0.21 9.18 -17.27
N GLY A 149 0.83 8.14 -17.83
CA GLY A 149 1.83 8.29 -18.89
C GLY A 149 1.30 8.97 -20.13
N ARG A 150 0.07 8.65 -20.55
CA ARG A 150 -0.58 9.30 -21.71
C ARG A 150 -0.84 10.77 -21.48
N LYS A 151 -1.26 11.17 -20.27
CA LYS A 151 -1.45 12.58 -19.94
C LYS A 151 -0.16 13.37 -20.05
N TYR A 152 0.97 12.83 -19.61
CA TYR A 152 2.28 13.47 -19.75
C TYR A 152 2.70 13.62 -21.22
N ASN A 153 2.43 12.60 -22.04
CA ASN A 153 2.80 12.60 -23.45
C ASN A 153 1.92 13.52 -24.32
N GLN A 154 0.74 13.94 -23.86
CA GLN A 154 -0.14 14.86 -24.57
C GLN A 154 0.11 16.34 -24.25
N GLN A 155 0.96 16.64 -23.33
CA GLN A 155 1.41 17.98 -23.01
C GLN A 155 2.68 18.31 -23.78
#